data_5740bb57527640b8f1f5fae049ca9126
#
_entry.id   5740bb57527640b8f1f5fae049ca9126
#
_cell.length_a   1.000
_cell.length_b   1.000
_cell.length_c   1.000
_cell.angle_alpha   90.00
_cell.angle_beta   90.00
_cell.angle_gamma   90.00
#
_symmetry.space_group_name_H-M   'P 1'
#
loop_
_entity.id
_entity.type
_entity.pdbx_description
1 polymer ?
#
loop_
_entity_poly.entity_id
_entity_poly.type
_entity_poly.pdbx_seq_one_letter_code
_entity_poly.pdbx_strand_id
1 'polypeptide(L)'
;MESQNNIDITANELYEKLESWNKDIKKSIDESKKHKKYSLKPKDLLIKFNRMPTPIKDLELIDIKLGSKIYEDEIFLEKDFIAENLRRGESLFYNKSEDSYDYARLGLPKFFDYQKSFLEIGTENKLKERVLGKIIEVSKNEKNVKYFVYLTTKVNGENFQVSYNSKYDCWVIASKNVSIAIRNKEDIEFYKNEKNFEEYYQGDSRIETMSEKEKKIKEKKDKKMEKKKKKLERIERRKKGKNEENDNQNENEEDEKDDNNENNENKINEEEKNDKMDIKKSKGLKEMLKRFTFSLEFAEIWLKILQEKIINNSNSDLINEFKKELGDHTLIGESVGDKKREHILVYKERDVIFYGIVNNKKLLSENCLPLSNGFDLFKKYNLSYTEISPSQKFDSLEDLCIYINEQFDVIFDKSLQESGEGNVIYLSCEIDGKEYVKGLGKLKTFEYRFLRKVREKCKTVPPPVDRSKIEFEIKKKFNELKKKKEKKKKDKDNEKAEDEEKEMIEKINKKIENETKEKNQERDKRINNIINKMKSESKTLLNEVPKSKFNNDKDLLKEYYDFGEYLINYRAKDLTNYFDVFASFIEVMKEKFKAKVEINDLLINEIRKKFEGLISDNDFKEEGDEDAKE
;
A
#
# COMPACT_ATOMS: atom_id res chain seq x y z
N MET A 1 -30.09 -36.46 12.51
CA MET A 1 -29.00 -35.92 11.70
C MET A 1 -28.17 -35.09 12.63
N GLU A 2 -26.98 -35.55 12.95
CA GLU A 2 -26.06 -34.82 13.81
C GLU A 2 -25.73 -33.48 13.14
N SER A 3 -26.03 -32.40 13.85
CA SER A 3 -25.55 -31.06 13.49
C SER A 3 -24.05 -31.19 13.26
N GLN A 4 -23.58 -30.98 12.02
CA GLN A 4 -22.17 -30.72 11.76
C GLN A 4 -21.80 -29.50 12.61
N ASN A 5 -21.30 -29.77 13.82
CA ASN A 5 -20.66 -28.81 14.65
C ASN A 5 -19.57 -28.21 13.76
N ASN A 6 -19.76 -26.99 13.29
CA ASN A 6 -18.70 -26.18 12.65
C ASN A 6 -17.59 -26.01 13.69
N ILE A 7 -16.70 -26.99 13.75
CA ILE A 7 -15.53 -26.95 14.62
C ILE A 7 -14.63 -25.90 14.04
N ASP A 8 -14.50 -24.79 14.74
CA ASP A 8 -13.52 -23.78 14.40
C ASP A 8 -12.12 -24.36 14.57
N ILE A 9 -11.21 -23.95 13.73
CA ILE A 9 -9.83 -24.45 13.74
C ILE A 9 -9.02 -23.74 14.82
N THR A 10 -8.09 -24.45 15.43
CA THR A 10 -7.12 -23.89 16.37
C THR A 10 -6.08 -23.04 15.64
N ALA A 11 -5.36 -22.21 16.40
CA ALA A 11 -4.26 -21.41 15.83
C ALA A 11 -3.12 -22.28 15.27
N ASN A 12 -2.86 -23.45 15.88
CA ASN A 12 -1.90 -24.44 15.38
C ASN A 12 -2.34 -24.99 14.02
N GLU A 13 -3.57 -25.49 13.94
CA GLU A 13 -4.11 -26.01 12.67
C GLU A 13 -4.17 -24.97 11.57
N LEU A 14 -4.50 -23.72 11.90
CA LEU A 14 -4.47 -22.62 10.93
C LEU A 14 -3.05 -22.40 10.42
N TYR A 15 -2.07 -22.29 11.31
CA TYR A 15 -0.68 -22.09 10.93
C TYR A 15 -0.18 -23.21 10.01
N GLU A 16 -0.44 -24.45 10.35
CA GLU A 16 -0.08 -25.62 9.53
C GLU A 16 -0.75 -25.62 8.16
N LYS A 17 -2.05 -25.30 8.08
CA LYS A 17 -2.78 -25.16 6.80
C LYS A 17 -2.14 -24.09 5.89
N LEU A 18 -1.83 -22.93 6.45
CA LEU A 18 -1.23 -21.84 5.69
C LEU A 18 0.21 -22.15 5.25
N GLU A 19 0.98 -22.84 6.08
CA GLU A 19 2.31 -23.34 5.70
C GLU A 19 2.24 -24.42 4.60
N SER A 20 1.29 -25.35 4.70
CA SER A 20 1.07 -26.37 3.66
C SER A 20 0.73 -25.72 2.32
N TRP A 21 -0.18 -24.73 2.32
CA TRP A 21 -0.46 -23.93 1.12
C TRP A 21 0.82 -23.33 0.52
N ASN A 22 1.67 -22.72 1.34
CA ASN A 22 2.93 -22.14 0.85
C ASN A 22 3.88 -23.20 0.27
N LYS A 23 3.93 -24.41 0.84
CA LYS A 23 4.75 -25.52 0.31
C LYS A 23 4.27 -25.94 -1.08
N ASP A 24 2.95 -26.03 -1.27
CA ASP A 24 2.36 -26.42 -2.56
C ASP A 24 2.55 -25.34 -3.62
N ILE A 25 2.38 -24.07 -3.25
CA ILE A 25 2.66 -22.93 -4.15
C ILE A 25 4.15 -22.90 -4.55
N LYS A 26 5.08 -23.17 -3.63
CA LYS A 26 6.53 -23.23 -3.94
C LYS A 26 6.86 -24.36 -4.91
N LYS A 27 6.26 -25.55 -4.76
CA LYS A 27 6.40 -26.65 -5.72
C LYS A 27 5.92 -26.24 -7.12
N SER A 28 4.75 -25.60 -7.21
CA SER A 28 4.21 -25.15 -8.49
C SER A 28 5.04 -24.04 -9.15
N ILE A 29 5.78 -23.22 -8.38
CA ILE A 29 6.74 -22.24 -8.91
C ILE A 29 7.89 -22.95 -9.64
N ASP A 30 8.41 -24.01 -9.09
CA ASP A 30 9.54 -24.76 -9.68
C ASP A 30 9.12 -25.53 -10.93
N GLU A 31 7.89 -26.02 -10.98
CA GLU A 31 7.30 -26.69 -12.15
C GLU A 31 6.91 -25.70 -13.26
N SER A 32 6.38 -24.53 -12.92
CA SER A 32 5.85 -23.52 -13.86
C SER A 32 6.93 -22.72 -14.60
N LYS A 33 8.20 -22.89 -14.29
CA LYS A 33 9.30 -22.31 -15.11
C LYS A 33 9.22 -22.75 -16.59
N LYS A 34 8.37 -23.73 -16.91
CA LYS A 34 8.15 -24.28 -18.27
C LYS A 34 6.94 -23.69 -19.01
N HIS A 35 5.97 -23.03 -18.35
CA HIS A 35 4.74 -22.55 -18.99
C HIS A 35 4.41 -21.09 -18.68
N LYS A 36 4.56 -20.22 -19.67
CA LYS A 36 4.21 -18.79 -19.63
C LYS A 36 2.74 -18.58 -20.00
N LYS A 37 1.76 -18.72 -19.09
CA LYS A 37 0.37 -18.33 -19.44
C LYS A 37 -0.57 -18.04 -18.27
N TYR A 38 -0.17 -17.29 -17.23
CA TYR A 38 -1.11 -16.84 -16.20
C TYR A 38 -0.83 -15.38 -15.80
N SER A 39 -1.89 -14.60 -15.59
CA SER A 39 -1.83 -13.21 -15.11
C SER A 39 -1.28 -13.16 -13.67
N LEU A 40 -1.69 -14.09 -12.81
CA LEU A 40 -1.19 -14.26 -11.45
C LEU A 40 0.04 -15.17 -11.45
N LYS A 41 1.15 -14.66 -10.95
CA LYS A 41 2.36 -15.47 -10.75
C LYS A 41 2.21 -16.26 -9.45
N PRO A 42 2.65 -17.54 -9.39
CA PRO A 42 2.56 -18.32 -8.14
C PRO A 42 3.14 -17.61 -6.92
N LYS A 43 4.21 -16.81 -7.07
CA LYS A 43 4.80 -16.01 -5.99
C LYS A 43 3.83 -14.98 -5.38
N ASP A 44 2.80 -14.54 -6.12
CA ASP A 44 1.81 -13.59 -5.65
C ASP A 44 0.80 -14.25 -4.70
N LEU A 45 0.67 -15.58 -4.76
CA LEU A 45 -0.20 -16.42 -3.91
C LEU A 45 0.44 -16.80 -2.57
N LEU A 46 1.73 -16.52 -2.36
CA LEU A 46 2.41 -16.85 -1.12
C LEU A 46 1.88 -16.03 0.06
N ILE A 47 1.67 -16.69 1.16
CA ILE A 47 1.33 -16.10 2.45
C ILE A 47 2.64 -15.76 3.16
N LYS A 48 2.71 -14.57 3.74
CA LYS A 48 3.86 -14.09 4.51
C LYS A 48 3.55 -14.15 5.99
N PHE A 49 4.47 -14.76 6.73
CA PHE A 49 4.51 -14.77 8.18
C PHE A 49 5.59 -13.80 8.63
N ASN A 50 5.18 -12.67 9.19
CA ASN A 50 6.13 -11.67 9.70
C ASN A 50 6.27 -11.87 11.20
N ARG A 51 7.26 -12.63 11.61
CA ARG A 51 7.61 -12.86 13.01
C ARG A 51 8.29 -11.65 13.61
N MET A 52 7.94 -11.31 14.84
CA MET A 52 8.46 -10.16 15.59
C MET A 52 8.55 -10.49 17.06
N PRO A 53 9.60 -10.00 17.78
CA PRO A 53 9.68 -10.15 19.21
C PRO A 53 8.61 -9.30 19.89
N THR A 54 8.26 -9.67 21.11
CA THR A 54 7.42 -8.87 21.99
C THR A 54 8.17 -8.52 23.27
N PRO A 55 7.71 -7.56 24.07
CA PRO A 55 8.28 -7.29 25.40
C PRO A 55 7.97 -8.40 26.42
N ILE A 56 7.22 -9.42 26.02
CA ILE A 56 6.86 -10.57 26.85
C ILE A 56 7.84 -11.70 26.54
N LYS A 57 8.47 -12.21 27.58
CA LYS A 57 9.49 -13.27 27.46
C LYS A 57 8.91 -14.50 26.72
N ASP A 58 9.74 -15.07 25.85
CA ASP A 58 9.44 -16.29 25.06
C ASP A 58 8.21 -16.18 24.14
N LEU A 59 7.66 -14.98 23.95
CA LEU A 59 6.50 -14.74 23.10
C LEU A 59 6.87 -13.95 21.85
N GLU A 60 6.57 -14.50 20.68
CA GLU A 60 6.64 -13.83 19.38
C GLU A 60 5.24 -13.49 18.89
N LEU A 61 5.15 -12.41 18.12
CA LEU A 61 3.95 -12.02 17.39
C LEU A 61 4.16 -12.26 15.90
N ILE A 62 3.21 -12.91 15.23
CA ILE A 62 3.29 -13.30 13.81
C ILE A 62 2.16 -12.66 13.06
N ASP A 63 2.46 -11.61 12.27
CA ASP A 63 1.48 -11.05 11.35
C ASP A 63 1.40 -11.88 10.07
N ILE A 64 0.18 -12.32 9.73
CA ILE A 64 -0.10 -13.14 8.57
C ILE A 64 -0.75 -12.29 7.47
N LYS A 65 -0.23 -12.36 6.25
CA LYS A 65 -0.76 -11.60 5.13
C LYS A 65 -0.39 -12.15 3.76
N LEU A 66 -1.15 -11.79 2.76
CA LEU A 66 -0.81 -12.09 1.37
C LEU A 66 0.50 -11.41 0.95
N GLY A 67 1.30 -12.12 0.15
CA GLY A 67 2.56 -11.61 -0.35
C GLY A 67 2.42 -10.49 -1.38
N SER A 68 1.36 -10.53 -2.18
CA SER A 68 1.07 -9.53 -3.20
C SER A 68 0.09 -8.47 -2.68
N LYS A 69 0.44 -7.19 -2.85
CA LYS A 69 -0.49 -6.08 -2.59
C LYS A 69 -1.28 -5.70 -3.86
N ILE A 70 -0.71 -5.94 -5.04
CA ILE A 70 -1.27 -5.50 -6.33
C ILE A 70 -2.48 -6.36 -6.70
N TYR A 71 -2.40 -7.67 -6.47
CA TYR A 71 -3.42 -8.65 -6.83
C TYR A 71 -4.23 -9.13 -5.61
N GLU A 72 -4.20 -8.41 -4.50
CA GLU A 72 -4.89 -8.82 -3.26
C GLU A 72 -6.38 -9.08 -3.52
N ASP A 73 -7.05 -8.14 -4.18
CA ASP A 73 -8.49 -8.23 -4.43
C ASP A 73 -8.83 -9.43 -5.35
N GLU A 74 -8.06 -9.61 -6.43
CA GLU A 74 -8.22 -10.73 -7.37
C GLU A 74 -7.97 -12.08 -6.69
N ILE A 75 -6.93 -12.18 -5.85
CA ILE A 75 -6.59 -13.42 -5.15
C ILE A 75 -7.69 -13.81 -4.16
N PHE A 76 -8.18 -12.88 -3.34
CA PHE A 76 -9.28 -13.15 -2.42
C PHE A 76 -10.59 -13.47 -3.16
N LEU A 77 -10.79 -12.93 -4.36
CA LEU A 77 -11.94 -13.26 -5.19
C LEU A 77 -11.85 -14.69 -5.73
N GLU A 78 -10.71 -15.05 -6.33
CA GLU A 78 -10.54 -16.27 -7.12
C GLU A 78 -10.12 -17.51 -6.32
N LYS A 79 -9.49 -17.32 -5.14
CA LYS A 79 -8.92 -18.41 -4.35
C LYS A 79 -9.72 -18.64 -3.08
N ASP A 80 -10.57 -19.66 -3.11
CA ASP A 80 -11.46 -20.03 -2.00
C ASP A 80 -10.66 -20.29 -0.72
N PHE A 81 -9.58 -21.06 -0.81
CA PHE A 81 -8.70 -21.32 0.34
C PHE A 81 -8.25 -20.02 1.03
N ILE A 82 -7.82 -19.01 0.25
CA ILE A 82 -7.37 -17.71 0.79
C ILE A 82 -8.55 -16.94 1.42
N ALA A 83 -9.69 -16.94 0.74
CA ALA A 83 -10.88 -16.22 1.22
C ALA A 83 -11.44 -16.80 2.53
N GLU A 84 -11.32 -18.10 2.72
CA GLU A 84 -11.81 -18.81 3.90
C GLU A 84 -10.82 -18.76 5.08
N ASN A 85 -9.53 -18.93 4.81
CA ASN A 85 -8.52 -19.13 5.84
C ASN A 85 -7.65 -17.91 6.14
N LEU A 86 -7.85 -16.77 5.45
CA LEU A 86 -7.08 -15.57 5.69
C LEU A 86 -7.96 -14.36 5.94
N ARG A 87 -7.75 -13.69 7.07
CA ARG A 87 -8.45 -12.48 7.47
C ARG A 87 -7.64 -11.22 7.17
N ARG A 88 -8.31 -10.08 7.08
CA ARG A 88 -7.63 -8.78 6.94
C ARG A 88 -7.16 -8.27 8.30
N GLY A 89 -5.89 -8.47 8.60
CA GLY A 89 -5.35 -8.15 9.90
C GLY A 89 -5.42 -9.35 10.84
N GLU A 90 -4.72 -10.40 10.49
CA GLU A 90 -4.62 -11.61 11.27
C GLU A 90 -3.25 -11.73 11.90
N SER A 91 -3.19 -12.12 13.16
CA SER A 91 -1.93 -12.36 13.86
C SER A 91 -2.07 -13.50 14.87
N LEU A 92 -0.99 -14.26 14.99
CA LEU A 92 -0.85 -15.32 15.98
C LEU A 92 0.26 -14.95 16.96
N PHE A 93 0.14 -15.39 18.19
CA PHE A 93 1.27 -15.56 19.11
C PHE A 93 1.94 -16.91 18.87
N TYR A 94 3.26 -16.93 18.98
CA TYR A 94 4.04 -18.14 19.08
C TYR A 94 4.75 -18.15 20.42
N ASN A 95 4.38 -19.10 21.28
CA ASN A 95 5.03 -19.31 22.56
C ASN A 95 6.19 -20.28 22.37
N LYS A 96 7.43 -19.80 22.49
CA LYS A 96 8.65 -20.60 22.31
C LYS A 96 8.80 -21.70 23.35
N SER A 97 8.34 -21.48 24.59
CA SER A 97 8.49 -22.44 25.67
C SER A 97 7.50 -23.59 25.55
N GLU A 98 6.33 -23.36 24.97
CA GLU A 98 5.27 -24.36 24.76
C GLU A 98 5.27 -24.96 23.35
N ASP A 99 6.07 -24.39 22.43
CA ASP A 99 6.06 -24.69 20.99
C ASP A 99 4.62 -24.67 20.40
N SER A 100 3.85 -23.65 20.73
CA SER A 100 2.44 -23.56 20.41
C SER A 100 2.04 -22.20 19.87
N TYR A 101 0.96 -22.17 19.08
CA TYR A 101 0.37 -20.96 18.54
C TYR A 101 -0.96 -20.67 19.24
N ASP A 102 -1.19 -19.39 19.53
CA ASP A 102 -2.46 -18.85 20.03
C ASP A 102 -2.95 -17.73 19.10
N TYR A 103 -4.25 -17.53 18.98
CA TYR A 103 -4.76 -16.36 18.27
C TYR A 103 -4.43 -15.08 19.05
N ALA A 104 -3.75 -14.15 18.37
CA ALA A 104 -3.50 -12.81 18.90
C ALA A 104 -4.63 -11.85 18.51
N ARG A 105 -5.04 -11.88 17.26
CA ARG A 105 -6.21 -11.15 16.72
C ARG A 105 -6.70 -11.74 15.42
N LEU A 106 -8.00 -11.55 15.14
CA LEU A 106 -8.61 -11.76 13.84
C LEU A 106 -9.28 -10.49 13.36
N GLY A 107 -9.03 -10.12 12.11
CA GLY A 107 -9.79 -9.08 11.44
C GLY A 107 -11.04 -9.60 10.73
N LEU A 108 -11.77 -8.69 10.10
CA LEU A 108 -12.89 -9.08 9.24
C LEU A 108 -12.39 -9.83 7.98
N PRO A 109 -13.21 -10.70 7.39
CA PRO A 109 -12.91 -11.27 6.08
C PRO A 109 -12.75 -10.15 5.05
N LYS A 110 -12.10 -10.45 3.94
CA LYS A 110 -12.05 -9.49 2.82
C LYS A 110 -13.47 -9.32 2.28
N PHE A 111 -13.99 -8.11 2.33
CA PHE A 111 -15.27 -7.75 1.74
C PHE A 111 -15.06 -6.75 0.59
N PHE A 112 -15.92 -6.86 -0.44
CA PHE A 112 -15.73 -6.24 -1.74
C PHE A 112 -16.67 -5.06 -1.95
N ASP A 113 -16.30 -4.19 -2.89
CA ASP A 113 -17.19 -3.16 -3.37
C ASP A 113 -18.34 -3.84 -4.13
N TYR A 114 -19.55 -3.48 -3.77
CA TYR A 114 -20.76 -3.99 -4.39
C TYR A 114 -20.88 -3.46 -5.82
N GLN A 115 -21.37 -4.30 -6.71
CA GLN A 115 -21.73 -3.95 -8.10
C GLN A 115 -23.06 -4.62 -8.44
N LYS A 116 -23.96 -3.88 -9.09
CA LYS A 116 -25.35 -4.30 -9.34
C LYS A 116 -25.46 -5.59 -10.14
N SER A 117 -24.58 -5.80 -11.11
CA SER A 117 -24.53 -7.01 -11.94
C SER A 117 -24.26 -8.30 -11.15
N PHE A 118 -23.85 -8.21 -9.91
CA PHE A 118 -23.49 -9.38 -9.08
C PHE A 118 -24.67 -10.08 -8.43
N LEU A 119 -25.77 -9.36 -8.19
CA LEU A 119 -26.97 -9.95 -7.59
C LEU A 119 -28.06 -10.30 -8.61
N GLU A 120 -27.78 -10.28 -9.89
CA GLU A 120 -28.69 -10.79 -10.89
C GLU A 120 -29.00 -12.25 -10.60
N ILE A 121 -30.30 -12.56 -10.44
CA ILE A 121 -30.80 -13.89 -10.11
C ILE A 121 -30.42 -14.84 -11.24
N GLY A 122 -29.82 -15.99 -10.86
CA GLY A 122 -29.42 -17.03 -11.83
C GLY A 122 -28.01 -16.92 -12.39
N THR A 123 -27.23 -15.87 -12.07
CA THR A 123 -25.83 -15.82 -12.45
C THR A 123 -24.94 -16.39 -11.34
N GLU A 124 -24.20 -17.44 -11.66
CA GLU A 124 -23.06 -17.88 -10.82
C GLU A 124 -21.94 -16.86 -10.95
N ASN A 125 -21.74 -16.06 -9.91
CA ASN A 125 -20.70 -15.03 -9.88
C ASN A 125 -19.96 -15.11 -8.54
N LYS A 126 -18.65 -15.34 -8.61
CA LYS A 126 -17.81 -15.44 -7.40
C LYS A 126 -17.91 -14.21 -6.49
N LEU A 127 -18.13 -13.03 -7.06
CA LEU A 127 -18.26 -11.82 -6.25
C LEU A 127 -19.60 -11.78 -5.49
N LYS A 128 -20.69 -12.28 -6.10
CA LYS A 128 -21.96 -12.53 -5.38
C LYS A 128 -21.74 -13.45 -4.20
N GLU A 129 -21.05 -14.57 -4.41
CA GLU A 129 -20.68 -15.51 -3.34
C GLU A 129 -19.85 -14.83 -2.23
N ARG A 130 -18.90 -13.96 -2.60
CA ARG A 130 -18.07 -13.24 -1.62
C ARG A 130 -18.85 -12.18 -0.83
N VAL A 131 -19.82 -11.49 -1.44
CA VAL A 131 -20.66 -10.49 -0.76
C VAL A 131 -21.71 -11.14 0.10
N LEU A 132 -22.46 -12.09 -0.46
CA LEU A 132 -23.49 -12.83 0.28
C LEU A 132 -22.86 -13.81 1.29
N GLY A 133 -21.61 -14.21 1.06
CA GLY A 133 -20.89 -15.12 1.94
C GLY A 133 -21.63 -16.45 2.08
N LYS A 134 -21.69 -16.93 3.30
CA LYS A 134 -22.35 -18.21 3.63
C LYS A 134 -23.88 -18.13 3.69
N ILE A 135 -24.49 -16.98 3.47
CA ILE A 135 -25.96 -16.85 3.44
C ILE A 135 -26.57 -17.72 2.34
N ILE A 136 -25.91 -17.83 1.17
CA ILE A 136 -26.39 -18.69 0.08
C ILE A 136 -26.41 -20.16 0.51
N GLU A 137 -25.40 -20.60 1.23
CA GLU A 137 -25.32 -21.97 1.75
C GLU A 137 -26.40 -22.23 2.80
N VAL A 138 -26.59 -21.30 3.73
CA VAL A 138 -27.63 -21.34 4.73
C VAL A 138 -29.02 -21.43 4.08
N SER A 139 -29.30 -20.62 3.06
CA SER A 139 -30.57 -20.60 2.34
C SER A 139 -30.92 -21.91 1.62
N LYS A 140 -29.91 -22.71 1.28
CA LYS A 140 -30.10 -24.04 0.65
C LYS A 140 -30.33 -25.16 1.67
N ASN A 141 -29.75 -25.03 2.85
CA ASN A 141 -29.66 -26.10 3.83
C ASN A 141 -30.70 -25.95 4.94
N GLU A 142 -31.11 -24.73 5.26
CA GLU A 142 -32.02 -24.43 6.38
C GLU A 142 -33.40 -23.98 5.88
N LYS A 143 -34.46 -24.39 6.60
CA LYS A 143 -35.82 -23.94 6.32
C LYS A 143 -36.18 -22.79 7.25
N ASN A 144 -37.02 -21.86 6.77
CA ASN A 144 -37.55 -20.73 7.54
C ASN A 144 -36.47 -19.77 8.06
N VAL A 145 -35.44 -19.59 7.28
CA VAL A 145 -34.36 -18.60 7.59
C VAL A 145 -34.92 -17.19 7.46
N LYS A 146 -34.68 -16.37 8.46
CA LYS A 146 -34.92 -14.92 8.39
C LYS A 146 -33.62 -14.22 8.08
N TYR A 147 -33.67 -13.26 7.17
CA TYR A 147 -32.50 -12.51 6.74
C TYR A 147 -32.60 -11.08 7.27
N PHE A 148 -31.45 -10.51 7.65
CA PHE A 148 -31.37 -9.13 8.11
C PHE A 148 -30.26 -8.38 7.37
N VAL A 149 -30.54 -7.12 7.05
CA VAL A 149 -29.57 -6.21 6.48
C VAL A 149 -29.39 -5.05 7.44
N TYR A 150 -28.13 -4.79 7.78
CA TYR A 150 -27.73 -3.58 8.51
C TYR A 150 -26.85 -2.75 7.59
N LEU A 151 -27.08 -1.47 7.57
CA LEU A 151 -26.24 -0.49 6.88
C LEU A 151 -25.52 0.35 7.93
N THR A 152 -24.22 0.39 7.90
CA THR A 152 -23.43 1.28 8.75
C THR A 152 -22.71 2.31 7.90
N THR A 153 -22.56 3.53 8.40
CA THR A 153 -21.73 4.53 7.73
C THR A 153 -20.32 4.01 7.56
N LYS A 154 -19.81 4.03 6.33
CA LYS A 154 -18.44 3.62 6.06
C LYS A 154 -17.45 4.72 6.46
N VAL A 155 -16.79 4.51 7.58
CA VAL A 155 -15.73 5.38 8.07
C VAL A 155 -14.54 5.38 7.11
N ASN A 156 -13.91 6.53 6.91
CA ASN A 156 -12.76 6.70 6.01
C ASN A 156 -11.52 7.13 6.80
N GLY A 157 -10.78 6.17 7.29
CA GLY A 157 -9.58 6.36 8.10
C GLY A 157 -8.56 5.24 7.89
N GLU A 158 -7.64 5.11 8.83
CA GLU A 158 -6.67 4.02 8.87
C GLU A 158 -7.22 2.86 9.71
N ASN A 159 -7.20 1.64 9.16
CA ASN A 159 -7.72 0.47 9.86
C ASN A 159 -7.03 0.27 11.20
N PHE A 160 -7.83 0.30 12.27
CA PHE A 160 -7.45 0.13 13.66
C PHE A 160 -8.05 -1.17 14.20
N GLN A 161 -7.23 -1.97 14.85
CA GLN A 161 -7.67 -3.21 15.49
C GLN A 161 -7.06 -3.32 16.87
N VAL A 162 -7.85 -3.78 17.85
CA VAL A 162 -7.37 -4.03 19.19
C VAL A 162 -8.06 -5.26 19.78
N SER A 163 -7.28 -6.14 20.38
CA SER A 163 -7.74 -7.29 21.16
C SER A 163 -7.02 -7.35 22.50
N TYR A 164 -7.63 -8.00 23.47
CA TYR A 164 -7.00 -8.35 24.73
C TYR A 164 -6.76 -9.84 24.79
N ASN A 165 -5.56 -10.25 25.14
CA ASN A 165 -5.23 -11.66 25.38
C ASN A 165 -5.04 -11.90 26.87
N SER A 166 -5.97 -12.66 27.48
CA SER A 166 -5.96 -12.94 28.92
C SER A 166 -4.84 -13.89 29.35
N LYS A 167 -4.37 -14.80 28.47
CA LYS A 167 -3.27 -15.75 28.78
C LYS A 167 -1.97 -15.00 29.02
N TYR A 168 -1.72 -13.93 28.26
CA TYR A 168 -0.48 -13.16 28.33
C TYR A 168 -0.67 -11.78 28.99
N ASP A 169 -1.87 -11.46 29.45
CA ASP A 169 -2.27 -10.16 30.03
C ASP A 169 -1.77 -8.98 29.20
N CYS A 170 -2.05 -8.98 27.91
CA CYS A 170 -1.58 -7.94 27.02
C CYS A 170 -2.63 -7.49 25.99
N TRP A 171 -2.52 -6.24 25.55
CA TRP A 171 -3.23 -5.70 24.42
C TRP A 171 -2.46 -5.97 23.13
N VAL A 172 -3.13 -6.47 22.12
CA VAL A 172 -2.63 -6.56 20.75
C VAL A 172 -3.23 -5.42 19.95
N ILE A 173 -2.42 -4.45 19.58
CA ILE A 173 -2.84 -3.24 18.88
C ILE A 173 -2.24 -3.22 17.50
N ALA A 174 -3.06 -2.94 16.49
CA ALA A 174 -2.62 -3.16 15.14
C ALA A 174 -3.26 -2.23 14.11
N SER A 175 -2.50 -1.96 13.06
CA SER A 175 -3.01 -1.59 11.75
C SER A 175 -3.41 -2.85 10.95
N LYS A 176 -3.90 -2.69 9.74
CA LYS A 176 -4.20 -3.83 8.86
C LYS A 176 -3.07 -4.88 8.77
N ASN A 177 -1.81 -4.46 8.78
CA ASN A 177 -0.68 -5.30 8.38
C ASN A 177 0.39 -5.49 9.45
N VAL A 178 0.35 -4.72 10.52
CA VAL A 178 1.39 -4.71 11.56
C VAL A 178 0.74 -4.57 12.92
N SER A 179 1.07 -5.48 13.82
CA SER A 179 0.63 -5.51 15.20
C SER A 179 1.79 -5.36 16.18
N ILE A 180 1.47 -4.93 17.39
CA ILE A 180 2.33 -4.92 18.56
C ILE A 180 1.56 -5.47 19.76
N ALA A 181 2.26 -6.09 20.70
CA ALA A 181 1.69 -6.55 21.97
C ALA A 181 2.25 -5.71 23.11
N ILE A 182 1.38 -5.10 23.91
CA ILE A 182 1.78 -4.22 25.04
C ILE A 182 0.91 -4.51 26.26
N ARG A 183 1.49 -4.39 27.44
CA ARG A 183 0.79 -4.45 28.73
C ARG A 183 0.55 -3.05 29.29
N ASN A 184 1.49 -2.14 29.02
CA ASN A 184 1.53 -0.79 29.54
C ASN A 184 2.27 0.14 28.58
N LYS A 185 2.48 1.40 28.98
CA LYS A 185 3.14 2.42 28.17
C LYS A 185 4.64 2.14 27.97
N GLU A 186 5.29 1.51 28.94
CA GLU A 186 6.72 1.18 28.92
C GLU A 186 7.02 0.17 27.79
N ASP A 187 6.10 -0.74 27.51
CA ASP A 187 6.24 -1.73 26.44
C ASP A 187 6.28 -1.07 25.03
N ILE A 188 5.80 0.18 24.88
CA ILE A 188 5.91 0.94 23.62
C ILE A 188 7.37 1.22 23.28
N GLU A 189 8.21 1.53 24.29
CA GLU A 189 9.63 1.82 24.09
C GLU A 189 10.42 0.60 23.60
N PHE A 190 9.95 -0.60 23.90
CA PHE A 190 10.55 -1.82 23.38
C PHE A 190 10.59 -1.81 21.84
N TYR A 191 9.52 -1.34 21.18
CA TYR A 191 9.38 -1.31 19.72
C TYR A 191 10.13 -0.15 19.04
N LYS A 192 10.62 0.82 19.81
CA LYS A 192 11.45 1.93 19.32
C LYS A 192 12.94 1.61 19.37
N ASN A 193 13.35 0.57 20.10
CA ASN A 193 14.74 0.19 20.30
C ASN A 193 15.20 -0.81 19.22
N GLU A 194 16.12 -0.38 18.36
CA GLU A 194 16.68 -1.18 17.26
C GLU A 194 17.30 -2.51 17.74
N LYS A 195 17.93 -2.51 18.92
CA LYS A 195 18.63 -3.69 19.46
C LYS A 195 17.71 -4.89 19.69
N ASN A 196 16.44 -4.65 20.01
CA ASN A 196 15.48 -5.72 20.26
C ASN A 196 15.10 -6.49 18.98
N PHE A 197 15.47 -5.97 17.81
CA PHE A 197 15.13 -6.53 16.52
C PHE A 197 16.33 -7.06 15.71
N GLU A 198 17.55 -6.94 16.24
CA GLU A 198 18.76 -7.32 15.51
C GLU A 198 18.77 -8.79 15.09
N GLU A 199 18.34 -9.71 15.97
CA GLU A 199 18.27 -11.14 15.68
C GLU A 199 17.20 -11.47 14.63
N TYR A 200 16.06 -10.76 14.69
CA TYR A 200 14.95 -10.93 13.74
C TYR A 200 15.26 -10.35 12.37
N TYR A 201 16.17 -9.37 12.33
CA TYR A 201 16.63 -8.80 11.09
C TYR A 201 17.52 -9.76 10.30
N GLN A 202 18.36 -10.54 10.99
CA GLN A 202 19.29 -11.48 10.33
C GLN A 202 18.60 -12.65 9.62
N GLY A 203 17.38 -13.00 10.03
CA GLY A 203 16.56 -14.06 9.44
C GLY A 203 15.46 -13.59 8.47
N ASP A 204 15.30 -12.29 8.22
CA ASP A 204 14.23 -11.81 7.32
C ASP A 204 14.62 -12.04 5.84
N SER A 205 14.01 -13.07 5.23
CA SER A 205 14.18 -13.41 3.81
C SER A 205 13.93 -12.26 2.82
N ARG A 206 13.32 -11.14 3.27
CA ARG A 206 13.16 -9.93 2.45
C ARG A 206 14.46 -9.17 2.26
N ILE A 207 15.42 -9.34 3.18
CA ILE A 207 16.75 -8.76 3.06
C ILE A 207 17.60 -9.58 2.09
N GLU A 208 17.46 -10.90 2.14
CA GLU A 208 18.04 -11.77 1.10
C GLU A 208 17.47 -11.43 -0.27
N THR A 209 16.16 -11.16 -0.39
CA THR A 209 15.56 -10.76 -1.67
C THR A 209 15.96 -9.35 -2.13
N MET A 210 16.24 -8.40 -1.24
CA MET A 210 16.85 -7.12 -1.60
C MET A 210 18.32 -7.29 -2.00
N SER A 211 19.10 -8.03 -1.22
CA SER A 211 20.47 -8.42 -1.57
C SER A 211 20.54 -9.20 -2.88
N GLU A 212 19.62 -10.14 -3.13
CA GLU A 212 19.52 -10.83 -4.42
C GLU A 212 19.09 -9.93 -5.57
N LYS A 213 18.19 -8.94 -5.33
CA LYS A 213 17.85 -7.94 -6.34
C LYS A 213 19.03 -7.03 -6.64
N GLU A 214 19.76 -6.58 -5.63
CA GLU A 214 20.96 -5.78 -5.80
C GLU A 214 22.07 -6.59 -6.48
N LYS A 215 22.28 -7.86 -6.09
CA LYS A 215 23.17 -8.79 -6.83
C LYS A 215 22.76 -8.93 -8.28
N LYS A 216 21.49 -9.15 -8.57
CA LYS A 216 20.97 -9.25 -9.95
C LYS A 216 21.08 -7.93 -10.72
N ILE A 217 20.94 -6.78 -10.05
CA ILE A 217 21.16 -5.45 -10.67
C ILE A 217 22.66 -5.25 -10.94
N LYS A 218 23.51 -5.62 -9.98
CA LYS A 218 24.96 -5.56 -10.14
C LYS A 218 25.43 -6.50 -11.25
N GLU A 219 25.01 -7.76 -11.25
CA GLU A 219 25.31 -8.71 -12.35
C GLU A 219 24.82 -8.21 -13.73
N LYS A 220 23.66 -7.54 -13.80
CA LYS A 220 23.18 -6.92 -15.04
C LYS A 220 24.03 -5.74 -15.45
N LYS A 221 24.50 -4.92 -14.50
CA LYS A 221 25.43 -3.82 -14.75
C LYS A 221 26.78 -4.36 -15.22
N ASP A 222 27.30 -5.37 -14.55
CA ASP A 222 28.59 -5.98 -14.89
C ASP A 222 28.55 -6.69 -16.26
N LYS A 223 27.50 -7.46 -16.56
CA LYS A 223 27.28 -8.03 -17.90
C LYS A 223 27.12 -6.95 -18.98
N LYS A 224 26.55 -5.79 -18.66
CA LYS A 224 26.44 -4.65 -19.58
C LYS A 224 27.79 -3.98 -19.80
N MET A 225 28.60 -3.86 -18.76
CA MET A 225 29.96 -3.34 -18.81
C MET A 225 30.88 -4.27 -19.60
N GLU A 226 30.81 -5.58 -19.34
CA GLU A 226 31.57 -6.59 -20.09
C GLU A 226 31.20 -6.62 -21.57
N LYS A 227 29.91 -6.52 -21.91
CA LYS A 227 29.48 -6.36 -23.32
C LYS A 227 30.01 -5.08 -23.96
N LYS A 228 30.09 -3.98 -23.20
CA LYS A 228 30.69 -2.72 -23.67
C LYS A 228 32.21 -2.89 -23.86
N LYS A 229 32.89 -3.57 -22.94
CA LYS A 229 34.33 -3.84 -23.03
C LYS A 229 34.66 -4.71 -24.26
N LYS A 230 33.93 -5.83 -24.43
CA LYS A 230 34.07 -6.70 -25.63
C LYS A 230 33.74 -5.98 -26.93
N LYS A 231 32.80 -5.01 -26.91
CA LYS A 231 32.53 -4.19 -28.12
C LYS A 231 33.64 -3.19 -28.40
N LEU A 232 34.24 -2.60 -27.37
CA LEU A 232 35.42 -1.74 -27.50
C LEU A 232 36.65 -2.50 -28.01
N GLU A 233 36.93 -3.66 -27.44
CA GLU A 233 38.01 -4.53 -27.88
C GLU A 233 37.85 -5.01 -29.35
N ARG A 234 36.62 -5.30 -29.78
CA ARG A 234 36.33 -5.59 -31.20
C ARG A 234 36.54 -4.37 -32.10
N ILE A 235 36.25 -3.17 -31.64
CA ILE A 235 36.50 -1.93 -32.36
C ILE A 235 38.04 -1.66 -32.45
N GLU A 236 38.76 -1.93 -31.37
CA GLU A 236 40.21 -1.78 -31.31
C GLU A 236 40.94 -2.79 -32.20
N ARG A 237 40.50 -4.08 -32.16
CA ARG A 237 41.02 -5.14 -33.07
C ARG A 237 40.75 -4.79 -34.55
N ARG A 238 39.56 -4.25 -34.87
CA ARG A 238 39.27 -3.74 -36.23
C ARG A 238 40.09 -2.57 -36.64
N LYS A 239 40.55 -1.72 -35.68
CA LYS A 239 41.47 -0.61 -35.95
C LYS A 239 42.91 -1.10 -36.11
N LYS A 240 43.35 -2.08 -35.32
CA LYS A 240 44.68 -2.70 -35.45
C LYS A 240 44.82 -3.48 -36.75
N GLY A 241 43.81 -4.27 -37.15
CA GLY A 241 43.80 -5.01 -38.42
C GLY A 241 43.74 -4.16 -39.70
N LYS A 242 43.54 -2.81 -39.57
CA LYS A 242 43.68 -1.88 -40.70
C LYS A 242 45.04 -1.18 -40.76
N ASN A 243 45.90 -1.37 -39.72
CA ASN A 243 47.23 -0.77 -39.65
C ASN A 243 48.35 -1.82 -39.87
N GLU A 244 48.00 -3.12 -40.04
CA GLU A 244 49.00 -4.18 -40.24
C GLU A 244 49.33 -4.43 -41.71
N GLU A 245 48.99 -3.51 -42.63
CA GLU A 245 49.55 -3.53 -44.01
C GLU A 245 50.77 -2.62 -44.18
N ASN A 246 51.25 -1.94 -43.11
CA ASN A 246 52.52 -1.23 -43.18
C ASN A 246 53.30 -1.38 -41.86
N ASP A 247 54.55 -1.82 -42.05
CA ASP A 247 55.72 -1.76 -41.16
C ASP A 247 55.92 -2.95 -40.19
N ASN A 248 56.82 -3.80 -40.71
CA ASN A 248 57.80 -4.60 -39.96
C ASN A 248 58.77 -3.71 -39.19
N GLN A 249 59.24 -4.25 -38.09
CA GLN A 249 60.49 -3.97 -37.32
C GLN A 249 60.31 -3.21 -36.02
N ASN A 250 60.55 -3.82 -34.94
CA ASN A 250 61.66 -3.84 -34.01
C ASN A 250 61.33 -4.35 -32.61
N GLU A 251 62.24 -5.10 -32.15
CA GLU A 251 62.49 -5.92 -31.00
C GLU A 251 62.54 -5.21 -29.64
N ASN A 252 62.26 -6.03 -28.59
CA ASN A 252 62.87 -6.13 -27.26
C ASN A 252 62.79 -4.99 -26.28
N GLU A 253 62.24 -5.26 -25.09
CA GLU A 253 63.01 -5.34 -23.85
C GLU A 253 62.10 -5.73 -22.64
N GLU A 254 62.66 -6.60 -21.82
CA GLU A 254 62.20 -7.08 -20.52
C GLU A 254 62.22 -5.95 -19.48
N ASP A 255 61.31 -6.02 -18.49
CA ASP A 255 61.69 -5.79 -17.09
C ASP A 255 60.68 -6.35 -16.10
N GLU A 256 61.24 -7.13 -15.15
CA GLU A 256 60.64 -7.71 -13.97
C GLU A 256 60.44 -6.66 -12.85
N LYS A 257 59.60 -7.08 -11.89
CA LYS A 257 59.41 -6.62 -10.48
C LYS A 257 58.21 -5.69 -10.26
N ASP A 258 57.22 -6.11 -9.42
CA ASP A 258 57.24 -6.14 -7.96
C ASP A 258 56.01 -6.88 -7.38
N ASP A 259 56.24 -8.08 -6.86
CA ASP A 259 55.34 -8.80 -5.96
C ASP A 259 55.57 -8.33 -4.54
N ASN A 260 54.80 -7.35 -4.01
CA ASN A 260 54.74 -7.12 -2.54
C ASN A 260 53.61 -6.17 -2.08
N ASN A 261 52.53 -5.94 -2.88
CA ASN A 261 51.47 -5.02 -2.44
C ASN A 261 50.09 -5.65 -2.27
N GLU A 262 49.91 -6.96 -2.52
CA GLU A 262 48.60 -7.61 -2.47
C GLU A 262 48.02 -7.83 -1.06
N ASN A 263 48.89 -7.85 0.00
CA ASN A 263 48.39 -8.14 1.35
C ASN A 263 47.82 -6.94 2.10
N ASN A 264 48.11 -5.69 1.71
CA ASN A 264 47.53 -4.51 2.35
C ASN A 264 46.22 -4.06 1.71
N GLU A 265 46.02 -4.26 0.41
CA GLU A 265 44.75 -3.93 -0.27
C GLU A 265 43.63 -4.90 0.15
N ASN A 266 43.91 -6.15 0.48
CA ASN A 266 42.90 -7.10 0.95
C ASN A 266 42.36 -6.79 2.35
N LYS A 267 43.18 -6.24 3.28
CA LYS A 267 42.71 -5.82 4.62
C LYS A 267 41.86 -4.56 4.57
N ILE A 268 42.26 -3.57 3.79
CA ILE A 268 41.50 -2.32 3.61
C ILE A 268 40.15 -2.61 2.92
N ASN A 269 40.14 -3.52 1.95
CA ASN A 269 38.89 -3.97 1.29
C ASN A 269 37.95 -4.78 2.18
N GLU A 270 38.44 -5.48 3.23
CA GLU A 270 37.58 -6.19 4.18
C GLU A 270 36.98 -5.25 5.24
N GLU A 271 37.72 -4.27 5.72
CA GLU A 271 37.19 -3.23 6.64
C GLU A 271 36.14 -2.36 5.94
N GLU A 272 36.40 -1.85 4.74
CA GLU A 272 35.40 -1.12 3.96
C GLU A 272 34.16 -1.96 3.57
N LYS A 273 34.31 -3.27 3.38
CA LYS A 273 33.17 -4.17 3.16
C LYS A 273 32.35 -4.36 4.42
N ASN A 274 33.00 -4.46 5.59
CA ASN A 274 32.33 -4.60 6.86
C ASN A 274 31.59 -3.32 7.24
N ASP A 275 32.21 -2.15 7.08
CA ASP A 275 31.56 -0.85 7.31
C ASP A 275 30.35 -0.63 6.39
N LYS A 276 30.47 -0.95 5.10
CA LYS A 276 29.35 -0.89 4.16
C LYS A 276 28.24 -1.89 4.49
N MET A 277 28.58 -3.04 5.09
CA MET A 277 27.60 -4.04 5.51
C MET A 277 26.88 -3.61 6.81
N ASP A 278 27.56 -2.96 7.73
CA ASP A 278 26.96 -2.43 8.98
C ASP A 278 26.07 -1.22 8.70
N ILE A 279 26.45 -0.33 7.80
CA ILE A 279 25.60 0.79 7.32
C ILE A 279 24.36 0.26 6.64
N LYS A 280 24.45 -0.78 5.80
CA LYS A 280 23.27 -1.41 5.17
C LYS A 280 22.37 -2.12 6.18
N LYS A 281 22.93 -2.78 7.19
CA LYS A 281 22.20 -3.43 8.27
C LYS A 281 21.43 -2.38 9.09
N SER A 282 22.05 -1.27 9.46
CA SER A 282 21.42 -0.16 10.18
C SER A 282 20.30 0.49 9.34
N LYS A 283 20.52 0.75 8.05
CA LYS A 283 19.47 1.30 7.17
C LYS A 283 18.27 0.36 7.06
N GLY A 284 18.49 -0.93 6.91
CA GLY A 284 17.42 -1.92 6.82
C GLY A 284 16.65 -2.09 8.12
N LEU A 285 17.31 -2.00 9.26
CA LEU A 285 16.69 -2.06 10.59
C LEU A 285 15.80 -0.82 10.82
N LYS A 286 16.27 0.38 10.45
CA LYS A 286 15.46 1.61 10.48
C LYS A 286 14.21 1.51 9.60
N GLU A 287 14.32 0.94 8.41
CA GLU A 287 13.16 0.69 7.54
C GLU A 287 12.18 -0.31 8.18
N MET A 288 12.68 -1.32 8.89
CA MET A 288 11.83 -2.26 9.62
C MET A 288 11.08 -1.56 10.75
N LEU A 289 11.72 -0.70 11.53
CA LEU A 289 11.10 0.05 12.62
C LEU A 289 10.05 1.04 12.14
N LYS A 290 10.25 1.67 10.99
CA LYS A 290 9.22 2.52 10.36
C LYS A 290 7.89 1.79 10.15
N ARG A 291 7.89 0.46 10.06
CA ARG A 291 6.66 -0.31 9.89
C ARG A 291 5.76 -0.29 11.12
N PHE A 292 6.33 -0.06 12.30
CA PHE A 292 5.57 0.04 13.54
C PHE A 292 4.91 1.39 13.77
N THR A 293 5.24 2.43 12.99
CA THR A 293 4.78 3.81 13.20
C THR A 293 3.28 3.88 13.49
N PHE A 294 2.44 3.26 12.64
CA PHE A 294 0.99 3.25 12.85
C PHE A 294 0.58 2.51 14.12
N SER A 295 1.14 1.34 14.36
CA SER A 295 0.76 0.52 15.53
C SER A 295 1.20 1.16 16.84
N LEU A 296 2.32 1.88 16.85
CA LEU A 296 2.78 2.67 18.00
C LEU A 296 1.88 3.86 18.27
N GLU A 297 1.53 4.64 17.25
CA GLU A 297 0.55 5.72 17.38
C GLU A 297 -0.81 5.20 17.84
N PHE A 298 -1.24 4.05 17.34
CA PHE A 298 -2.49 3.40 17.74
C PHE A 298 -2.43 2.93 19.20
N ALA A 299 -1.28 2.47 19.67
CA ALA A 299 -1.09 2.11 21.07
C ALA A 299 -1.24 3.33 21.99
N GLU A 300 -0.67 4.46 21.63
CA GLU A 300 -0.82 5.71 22.37
C GLU A 300 -2.29 6.17 22.41
N ILE A 301 -2.99 6.11 21.27
CA ILE A 301 -4.42 6.43 21.20
C ILE A 301 -5.23 5.46 22.06
N TRP A 302 -4.95 4.15 21.97
CA TRP A 302 -5.69 3.16 22.76
C TRP A 302 -5.51 3.33 24.25
N LEU A 303 -4.29 3.53 24.72
CA LEU A 303 -4.02 3.81 26.14
C LEU A 303 -4.72 5.08 26.62
N LYS A 304 -4.82 6.10 25.77
CA LYS A 304 -5.59 7.31 26.05
C LYS A 304 -7.09 7.01 26.16
N ILE A 305 -7.67 6.24 25.23
CA ILE A 305 -9.06 5.78 25.27
C ILE A 305 -9.35 5.00 26.55
N LEU A 306 -8.48 4.06 26.92
CA LEU A 306 -8.60 3.30 28.17
C LEU A 306 -8.66 4.25 29.37
N GLN A 307 -7.75 5.21 29.44
CA GLN A 307 -7.66 6.15 30.54
C GLN A 307 -8.87 7.09 30.62
N GLU A 308 -9.32 7.65 29.51
CA GLU A 308 -10.34 8.70 29.48
C GLU A 308 -11.77 8.13 29.46
N LYS A 309 -12.01 7.02 28.79
CA LYS A 309 -13.36 6.49 28.55
C LYS A 309 -13.70 5.30 29.45
N ILE A 310 -12.73 4.44 29.77
CA ILE A 310 -12.98 3.19 30.49
C ILE A 310 -12.58 3.31 31.97
N ILE A 311 -11.42 3.84 32.31
CA ILE A 311 -10.94 3.94 33.70
C ILE A 311 -11.63 5.10 34.43
N ASN A 312 -12.00 6.16 33.74
CA ASN A 312 -12.76 7.34 34.16
C ASN A 312 -12.61 7.69 35.68
N ASN A 313 -11.41 8.09 36.05
CA ASN A 313 -10.99 8.74 37.32
C ASN A 313 -11.36 8.09 38.66
N SER A 314 -12.17 7.03 38.74
CA SER A 314 -12.66 6.55 40.05
C SER A 314 -12.80 5.02 40.17
N ASN A 315 -12.71 4.23 39.09
CA ASN A 315 -13.00 2.79 39.17
C ASN A 315 -12.03 1.93 38.36
N SER A 316 -10.97 1.48 39.02
CA SER A 316 -9.99 0.55 38.48
C SER A 316 -10.62 -0.81 38.05
N ASP A 317 -11.81 -1.15 38.58
CA ASP A 317 -12.45 -2.42 38.30
C ASP A 317 -13.10 -2.46 36.92
N LEU A 318 -13.49 -1.29 36.36
CA LEU A 318 -14.10 -1.22 35.04
C LEU A 318 -13.18 -1.74 33.92
N ILE A 319 -11.88 -1.54 34.03
CA ILE A 319 -10.95 -2.08 33.04
C ILE A 319 -10.91 -3.62 33.07
N ASN A 320 -10.99 -4.21 34.29
CA ASN A 320 -11.01 -5.66 34.42
C ASN A 320 -12.33 -6.24 33.92
N GLU A 321 -13.44 -5.54 34.17
CA GLU A 321 -14.75 -5.88 33.62
C GLU A 321 -14.72 -5.81 32.09
N PHE A 322 -14.19 -4.72 31.51
CA PHE A 322 -14.04 -4.55 30.08
C PHE A 322 -13.17 -5.66 29.45
N LYS A 323 -11.99 -5.95 30.06
CA LYS A 323 -11.13 -7.04 29.62
C LYS A 323 -11.86 -8.38 29.61
N LYS A 324 -12.65 -8.65 30.66
CA LYS A 324 -13.43 -9.89 30.78
C LYS A 324 -14.57 -9.96 29.74
N GLU A 325 -15.29 -8.88 29.51
CA GLU A 325 -16.36 -8.82 28.50
C GLU A 325 -15.81 -8.89 27.07
N LEU A 326 -14.71 -8.18 26.80
CA LEU A 326 -14.05 -8.28 25.53
C LEU A 326 -13.57 -9.70 25.24
N GLY A 327 -13.04 -10.40 26.26
CA GLY A 327 -12.61 -11.79 26.15
C GLY A 327 -11.74 -12.02 24.92
N ASP A 328 -12.02 -13.12 24.19
CA ASP A 328 -11.27 -13.51 22.99
C ASP A 328 -11.75 -12.78 21.72
N HIS A 329 -12.08 -11.49 21.81
CA HIS A 329 -12.56 -10.70 20.66
C HIS A 329 -11.56 -9.62 20.23
N THR A 330 -11.62 -9.27 18.96
CA THR A 330 -10.94 -8.12 18.37
C THR A 330 -11.97 -7.05 18.04
N LEU A 331 -11.78 -5.83 18.57
CA LEU A 331 -12.50 -4.64 18.15
C LEU A 331 -11.92 -4.13 16.84
N ILE A 332 -12.79 -3.87 15.88
CA ILE A 332 -12.42 -3.37 14.55
C ILE A 332 -12.95 -1.96 14.36
N GLY A 333 -12.06 -1.04 14.03
CA GLY A 333 -12.37 0.37 13.81
C GLY A 333 -11.49 1.02 12.76
N GLU A 334 -11.70 2.31 12.59
CA GLU A 334 -10.84 3.20 11.79
C GLU A 334 -10.35 4.34 12.68
N SER A 335 -9.04 4.60 12.67
CA SER A 335 -8.47 5.82 13.25
C SER A 335 -8.66 6.96 12.27
N VAL A 336 -9.30 8.04 12.74
CA VAL A 336 -9.67 9.21 11.94
C VAL A 336 -9.09 10.50 12.54
N GLY A 337 -9.15 11.61 11.78
CA GLY A 337 -8.78 12.93 12.26
C GLY A 337 -7.28 13.18 12.39
N ASP A 338 -6.43 12.33 11.79
CA ASP A 338 -5.00 12.63 11.64
C ASP A 338 -4.81 13.64 10.51
N LYS A 339 -4.54 14.90 10.87
CA LYS A 339 -4.36 16.00 9.91
C LYS A 339 -3.19 15.82 8.96
N LYS A 340 -2.22 14.96 9.30
CA LYS A 340 -1.09 14.65 8.44
C LYS A 340 -1.36 13.48 7.47
N ARG A 341 -2.46 12.76 7.67
CA ARG A 341 -2.81 11.54 6.92
C ARG A 341 -4.30 11.49 6.61
N GLU A 342 -4.82 12.58 6.07
CA GLU A 342 -6.20 12.64 5.62
C GLU A 342 -6.44 11.74 4.41
N HIS A 343 -7.59 11.09 4.40
CA HIS A 343 -8.04 10.33 3.24
C HIS A 343 -8.82 11.20 2.23
N ILE A 344 -10.10 10.90 2.04
CA ILE A 344 -11.00 11.68 1.17
C ILE A 344 -11.97 12.52 2.02
N LEU A 345 -12.19 12.11 3.28
CA LEU A 345 -13.09 12.79 4.20
C LEU A 345 -12.29 13.49 5.30
N VAL A 346 -12.72 14.68 5.66
CA VAL A 346 -12.19 15.44 6.80
C VAL A 346 -12.91 15.02 8.07
N TYR A 347 -12.16 14.73 9.13
CA TYR A 347 -12.67 14.54 10.48
C TYR A 347 -12.09 15.64 11.38
N LYS A 348 -12.94 16.30 12.17
CA LYS A 348 -12.53 17.44 13.00
C LYS A 348 -11.55 17.07 14.11
N GLU A 349 -11.76 15.90 14.70
CA GLU A 349 -11.01 15.43 15.87
C GLU A 349 -10.41 14.04 15.60
N ARG A 350 -9.29 13.77 16.27
CA ARG A 350 -8.64 12.48 16.23
C ARG A 350 -9.36 11.52 17.15
N ASP A 351 -9.91 10.45 16.59
CA ASP A 351 -10.64 9.42 17.34
C ASP A 351 -10.47 8.04 16.67
N VAL A 352 -10.98 7.00 17.33
CA VAL A 352 -11.18 5.67 16.76
C VAL A 352 -12.67 5.39 16.71
N ILE A 353 -13.20 5.18 15.50
CA ILE A 353 -14.61 4.86 15.29
C ILE A 353 -14.73 3.37 15.03
N PHE A 354 -15.31 2.64 15.97
CA PHE A 354 -15.50 1.20 15.89
C PHE A 354 -16.72 0.83 15.03
N TYR A 355 -16.65 -0.31 14.32
CA TYR A 355 -17.72 -0.76 13.45
C TYR A 355 -17.91 -2.27 13.43
N GLY A 356 -17.16 -3.04 14.23
CA GLY A 356 -17.33 -4.48 14.32
C GLY A 356 -16.52 -5.11 15.44
N ILE A 357 -16.94 -6.29 15.85
CA ILE A 357 -16.26 -7.14 16.84
C ILE A 357 -16.13 -8.55 16.24
N VAL A 358 -14.93 -9.08 16.23
CA VAL A 358 -14.64 -10.42 15.68
C VAL A 358 -14.22 -11.34 16.81
N ASN A 359 -14.80 -12.54 16.89
CA ASN A 359 -14.37 -13.56 17.80
C ASN A 359 -13.11 -14.25 17.27
N ASN A 360 -12.01 -14.19 18.00
CA ASN A 360 -10.72 -14.73 17.58
C ASN A 360 -10.70 -16.27 17.46
N LYS A 361 -11.66 -16.96 18.09
CA LYS A 361 -11.79 -18.42 18.03
C LYS A 361 -12.83 -18.91 16.99
N LYS A 362 -13.39 -17.96 16.21
CA LYS A 362 -14.47 -18.21 15.28
C LYS A 362 -14.11 -17.86 13.83
N LEU A 363 -12.97 -18.39 13.35
CA LEU A 363 -12.49 -18.08 12.00
C LEU A 363 -13.46 -18.52 10.90
N LEU A 364 -14.01 -19.72 11.01
CA LEU A 364 -14.81 -20.34 9.95
C LEU A 364 -16.31 -20.17 10.15
N SER A 365 -16.78 -20.05 11.38
CA SER A 365 -18.23 -20.12 11.70
C SER A 365 -18.95 -18.78 11.55
N GLU A 366 -18.26 -17.65 11.78
CA GLU A 366 -18.88 -16.33 11.70
C GLU A 366 -17.91 -15.26 11.19
N ASN A 367 -18.43 -14.18 10.58
CA ASN A 367 -17.63 -13.07 10.10
C ASN A 367 -17.30 -12.07 11.21
N CYS A 368 -18.29 -11.76 12.04
CA CYS A 368 -18.21 -10.91 13.23
C CYS A 368 -19.45 -11.17 14.10
N LEU A 369 -19.47 -10.63 15.30
CA LEU A 369 -20.66 -10.65 16.14
C LEU A 369 -21.82 -9.89 15.47
N PRO A 370 -23.08 -10.25 15.75
CA PRO A 370 -24.23 -9.45 15.39
C PRO A 370 -24.05 -7.99 15.85
N LEU A 371 -24.43 -7.04 15.00
CA LEU A 371 -24.15 -5.63 15.27
C LEU A 371 -24.82 -5.12 16.55
N SER A 372 -26.04 -5.61 16.88
CA SER A 372 -26.71 -5.28 18.13
C SER A 372 -25.81 -5.52 19.33
N ASN A 373 -25.24 -6.74 19.44
CA ASN A 373 -24.39 -7.12 20.56
C ASN A 373 -23.08 -6.31 20.60
N GLY A 374 -22.48 -6.07 19.44
CA GLY A 374 -21.25 -5.29 19.34
C GLY A 374 -21.44 -3.83 19.73
N PHE A 375 -22.53 -3.21 19.28
CA PHE A 375 -22.83 -1.81 19.59
C PHE A 375 -23.22 -1.60 21.05
N ASP A 376 -23.82 -2.58 21.70
CA ASP A 376 -24.10 -2.50 23.14
C ASP A 376 -22.81 -2.46 23.97
N LEU A 377 -21.79 -3.23 23.58
CA LEU A 377 -20.46 -3.11 24.19
C LEU A 377 -19.87 -1.69 24.01
N PHE A 378 -19.94 -1.15 22.80
CA PHE A 378 -19.41 0.20 22.53
C PHE A 378 -20.11 1.26 23.34
N LYS A 379 -21.45 1.22 23.44
CA LYS A 379 -22.26 2.11 24.26
C LYS A 379 -21.90 2.00 25.74
N LYS A 380 -21.83 0.77 26.27
CA LYS A 380 -21.54 0.50 27.69
C LYS A 380 -20.21 1.16 28.12
N TYR A 381 -19.20 1.10 27.27
CA TYR A 381 -17.86 1.62 27.57
C TYR A 381 -17.57 2.98 26.92
N ASN A 382 -18.59 3.69 26.47
CA ASN A 382 -18.48 5.02 25.86
C ASN A 382 -17.46 5.10 24.73
N LEU A 383 -17.30 3.99 23.96
CA LEU A 383 -16.44 3.96 22.79
C LEU A 383 -17.16 4.62 21.61
N SER A 384 -16.43 5.36 20.78
CA SER A 384 -17.00 5.92 19.55
C SER A 384 -17.24 4.84 18.53
N TYR A 385 -18.41 4.80 17.92
CA TYR A 385 -18.79 3.80 16.93
C TYR A 385 -19.55 4.43 15.76
N THR A 386 -19.58 3.71 14.64
CA THR A 386 -20.25 4.18 13.42
C THR A 386 -21.77 4.18 13.61
N GLU A 387 -22.45 5.07 12.90
CA GLU A 387 -23.91 5.05 12.83
C GLU A 387 -24.42 3.78 12.16
N ILE A 388 -25.51 3.25 12.68
CA ILE A 388 -26.20 2.08 12.16
C ILE A 388 -27.64 2.45 11.78
N SER A 389 -28.04 2.12 10.57
CA SER A 389 -29.45 2.20 10.18
C SER A 389 -30.26 1.06 10.83
N PRO A 390 -31.54 1.28 11.12
CA PRO A 390 -32.40 0.19 11.59
C PRO A 390 -32.32 -1.04 10.67
N SER A 391 -32.31 -2.22 11.27
CA SER A 391 -32.25 -3.45 10.47
C SER A 391 -33.52 -3.62 9.62
N GLN A 392 -33.32 -4.10 8.40
CA GLN A 392 -34.41 -4.55 7.54
C GLN A 392 -34.44 -6.07 7.55
N LYS A 393 -35.65 -6.64 7.67
CA LYS A 393 -35.89 -8.07 7.75
C LYS A 393 -36.53 -8.57 6.46
N PHE A 394 -36.09 -9.73 6.01
CA PHE A 394 -36.59 -10.39 4.80
C PHE A 394 -36.80 -11.88 5.06
N ASP A 395 -37.87 -12.42 4.46
CA ASP A 395 -38.20 -13.84 4.51
C ASP A 395 -37.62 -14.63 3.32
N SER A 396 -37.10 -13.90 2.28
CA SER A 396 -36.45 -14.53 1.14
C SER A 396 -35.09 -13.87 0.82
N LEU A 397 -34.20 -14.70 0.27
CA LEU A 397 -32.91 -14.22 -0.23
C LEU A 397 -33.09 -13.30 -1.46
N GLU A 398 -34.16 -13.49 -2.23
CA GLU A 398 -34.47 -12.66 -3.39
C GLU A 398 -34.83 -11.24 -3.00
N ASP A 399 -35.75 -11.04 -2.04
CA ASP A 399 -36.14 -9.73 -1.53
C ASP A 399 -34.96 -9.00 -0.90
N LEU A 400 -34.12 -9.73 -0.16
CA LEU A 400 -32.87 -9.19 0.38
C LEU A 400 -31.96 -8.67 -0.75
N CYS A 401 -31.78 -9.41 -1.83
CA CYS A 401 -30.96 -9.00 -2.98
C CYS A 401 -31.55 -7.79 -3.69
N ILE A 402 -32.87 -7.73 -3.85
CA ILE A 402 -33.57 -6.57 -4.44
C ILE A 402 -33.30 -5.32 -3.59
N TYR A 403 -33.50 -5.41 -2.28
CA TYR A 403 -33.24 -4.30 -1.36
C TYR A 403 -31.80 -3.80 -1.43
N ILE A 404 -30.83 -4.70 -1.46
CA ILE A 404 -29.40 -4.30 -1.56
C ILE A 404 -29.14 -3.54 -2.87
N ASN A 405 -29.73 -3.98 -3.99
CA ASN A 405 -29.64 -3.28 -5.28
C ASN A 405 -30.21 -1.86 -5.20
N GLU A 406 -31.36 -1.69 -4.56
CA GLU A 406 -31.98 -0.38 -4.35
C GLU A 406 -31.11 0.53 -3.47
N GLN A 407 -30.59 -0.01 -2.38
CA GLN A 407 -29.68 0.74 -1.51
C GLN A 407 -28.41 1.16 -2.22
N PHE A 408 -27.87 0.31 -3.10
CA PHE A 408 -26.71 0.67 -3.90
C PHE A 408 -27.00 1.89 -4.80
N ASP A 409 -28.14 1.90 -5.49
CA ASP A 409 -28.55 3.03 -6.36
C ASP A 409 -28.69 4.31 -5.53
N VAL A 410 -29.36 4.24 -4.37
CA VAL A 410 -29.53 5.37 -3.46
C VAL A 410 -28.20 5.92 -2.96
N ILE A 411 -27.31 5.05 -2.48
CA ILE A 411 -26.00 5.46 -1.91
C ILE A 411 -25.09 6.01 -3.02
N PHE A 412 -25.11 5.40 -4.20
CA PHE A 412 -24.25 5.82 -5.32
C PHE A 412 -24.47 7.30 -5.67
N ASP A 413 -25.71 7.77 -5.63
CA ASP A 413 -26.09 9.14 -6.00
C ASP A 413 -25.94 10.16 -4.88
N LYS A 414 -25.61 9.76 -3.65
CA LYS A 414 -25.35 10.67 -2.55
C LYS A 414 -24.00 11.39 -2.66
N SER A 415 -23.94 12.60 -2.12
CA SER A 415 -22.71 13.36 -2.00
C SER A 415 -21.87 12.88 -0.80
N LEU A 416 -20.60 13.34 -0.73
CA LEU A 416 -19.74 13.11 0.43
C LEU A 416 -20.30 13.72 1.72
N GLN A 417 -21.02 14.83 1.62
CA GLN A 417 -21.64 15.49 2.78
C GLN A 417 -22.79 14.67 3.35
N GLU A 418 -23.55 13.97 2.48
CA GLU A 418 -24.72 13.17 2.89
C GLU A 418 -24.35 11.77 3.42
N SER A 419 -23.34 11.14 2.85
CA SER A 419 -23.05 9.72 3.12
C SER A 419 -21.56 9.40 3.25
N GLY A 420 -20.70 10.39 3.27
CA GLY A 420 -19.26 10.15 3.37
C GLY A 420 -18.72 9.24 2.25
N GLU A 421 -17.97 8.21 2.60
CA GLU A 421 -17.50 7.20 1.64
C GLU A 421 -18.64 6.35 1.08
N GLY A 422 -19.71 6.20 1.85
CA GLY A 422 -20.85 5.33 1.60
C GLY A 422 -21.17 4.45 2.80
N ASN A 423 -21.67 3.24 2.57
CA ASN A 423 -22.08 2.31 3.63
C ASN A 423 -21.34 0.98 3.56
N VAL A 424 -21.25 0.30 4.70
CA VAL A 424 -20.94 -1.12 4.80
C VAL A 424 -22.24 -1.87 5.03
N ILE A 425 -22.46 -2.92 4.24
CA ILE A 425 -23.58 -3.84 4.40
C ILE A 425 -23.12 -4.99 5.28
N TYR A 426 -23.91 -5.29 6.31
CA TYR A 426 -23.81 -6.52 7.09
C TYR A 426 -25.05 -7.36 6.81
N LEU A 427 -24.80 -8.57 6.35
CA LEU A 427 -25.85 -9.53 6.01
C LEU A 427 -25.85 -10.61 7.06
N SER A 428 -26.94 -10.71 7.80
CA SER A 428 -27.10 -11.74 8.82
C SER A 428 -28.32 -12.63 8.54
N CYS A 429 -28.31 -13.79 9.16
CA CYS A 429 -29.41 -14.72 9.16
C CYS A 429 -29.65 -15.23 10.58
N GLU A 430 -30.92 -15.50 10.89
CA GLU A 430 -31.35 -16.14 12.13
C GLU A 430 -31.51 -17.63 11.90
N ILE A 431 -30.80 -18.46 12.68
CA ILE A 431 -30.85 -19.90 12.70
C ILE A 431 -31.10 -20.31 14.15
N ASP A 432 -32.15 -21.06 14.40
CA ASP A 432 -32.53 -21.50 15.75
C ASP A 432 -32.63 -20.37 16.79
N GLY A 433 -33.17 -19.23 16.36
CA GLY A 433 -33.35 -18.04 17.21
C GLY A 433 -32.06 -17.28 17.51
N LYS A 434 -30.95 -17.63 16.88
CA LYS A 434 -29.68 -16.95 17.04
C LYS A 434 -29.26 -16.30 15.72
N GLU A 435 -28.86 -15.02 15.79
CA GLU A 435 -28.39 -14.26 14.64
C GLU A 435 -26.89 -14.50 14.39
N TYR A 436 -26.52 -14.61 13.09
CA TYR A 436 -25.16 -14.76 12.62
C TYR A 436 -24.87 -13.83 11.44
N VAL A 437 -23.79 -13.07 11.49
CA VAL A 437 -23.32 -12.27 10.35
C VAL A 437 -22.55 -13.16 9.39
N LYS A 438 -23.10 -13.39 8.21
CA LYS A 438 -22.56 -14.34 7.22
C LYS A 438 -22.06 -13.67 5.93
N GLY A 439 -22.46 -12.43 5.66
CA GLY A 439 -22.06 -11.69 4.46
C GLY A 439 -21.67 -10.25 4.76
N LEU A 440 -20.78 -9.69 3.95
CA LEU A 440 -20.28 -8.33 4.07
C LEU A 440 -20.04 -7.70 2.69
N GLY A 441 -20.45 -6.44 2.52
CA GLY A 441 -20.24 -5.69 1.29
C GLY A 441 -20.04 -4.19 1.55
N LYS A 442 -19.66 -3.45 0.50
CA LYS A 442 -19.48 -2.00 0.56
C LYS A 442 -20.31 -1.33 -0.54
N LEU A 443 -21.09 -0.34 -0.16
CA LEU A 443 -21.77 0.58 -1.06
C LEU A 443 -21.02 1.91 -1.03
N LYS A 444 -20.53 2.39 -2.16
CA LYS A 444 -19.76 3.63 -2.21
C LYS A 444 -20.43 4.67 -3.09
N THR A 445 -20.38 5.93 -2.63
CA THR A 445 -20.84 7.06 -3.41
C THR A 445 -20.02 7.23 -4.68
N PHE A 446 -20.63 7.76 -5.76
CA PHE A 446 -19.91 8.11 -6.97
C PHE A 446 -18.82 9.16 -6.68
N GLU A 447 -19.15 10.19 -5.92
CA GLU A 447 -18.24 11.29 -5.62
C GLU A 447 -16.96 10.77 -4.93
N TYR A 448 -17.09 9.89 -3.94
CA TYR A 448 -15.94 9.25 -3.30
C TYR A 448 -15.10 8.43 -4.29
N ARG A 449 -15.76 7.58 -5.10
CA ARG A 449 -15.08 6.73 -6.09
C ARG A 449 -14.35 7.57 -7.13
N PHE A 450 -14.96 8.68 -7.56
CA PHE A 450 -14.39 9.63 -8.49
C PHE A 450 -13.15 10.32 -7.91
N LEU A 451 -13.28 10.96 -6.73
CA LEU A 451 -12.16 11.68 -6.11
C LEU A 451 -10.99 10.76 -5.76
N ARG A 452 -11.25 9.52 -5.34
CA ARG A 452 -10.21 8.52 -5.15
C ARG A 452 -9.46 8.20 -6.45
N LYS A 453 -10.17 8.07 -7.56
CA LYS A 453 -9.52 7.88 -8.87
C LYS A 453 -8.67 9.09 -9.26
N VAL A 454 -9.17 10.29 -9.07
CA VAL A 454 -8.41 11.53 -9.33
C VAL A 454 -7.14 11.57 -8.50
N ARG A 455 -7.22 11.29 -7.19
CA ARG A 455 -6.06 11.20 -6.29
C ARG A 455 -5.00 10.24 -6.83
N GLU A 456 -5.39 9.01 -7.19
CA GLU A 456 -4.45 8.03 -7.73
C GLU A 456 -3.86 8.45 -9.10
N LYS A 457 -4.63 9.16 -9.94
CA LYS A 457 -4.10 9.70 -11.20
C LYS A 457 -3.10 10.83 -10.96
N CYS A 458 -3.37 11.71 -10.00
CA CYS A 458 -2.42 12.75 -9.60
C CYS A 458 -1.05 12.18 -9.20
N LYS A 459 -1.00 11.04 -8.50
CA LYS A 459 0.25 10.34 -8.15
C LYS A 459 1.06 9.88 -9.37
N THR A 460 0.42 9.69 -10.52
CA THR A 460 1.09 9.23 -11.76
C THR A 460 1.50 10.36 -12.69
N VAL A 461 1.22 11.62 -12.34
CA VAL A 461 1.61 12.78 -13.14
C VAL A 461 3.13 12.87 -13.18
N PRO A 462 3.75 12.94 -14.38
CA PRO A 462 5.19 13.02 -14.48
C PRO A 462 5.71 14.38 -13.98
N PRO A 463 6.89 14.40 -13.33
CA PRO A 463 7.50 15.64 -12.84
C PRO A 463 7.76 16.63 -13.99
N PRO A 464 7.90 17.94 -13.69
CA PRO A 464 8.39 18.92 -14.66
C PRO A 464 9.71 18.50 -15.29
N VAL A 465 9.90 18.93 -16.53
CA VAL A 465 11.16 18.67 -17.23
C VAL A 465 12.25 19.52 -16.59
N ASP A 466 13.25 18.88 -16.03
CA ASP A 466 14.42 19.53 -15.45
C ASP A 466 15.38 19.95 -16.58
N ARG A 467 15.33 21.24 -16.93
CA ARG A 467 16.20 21.84 -17.94
C ARG A 467 17.67 21.72 -17.52
N SER A 468 17.98 21.85 -16.24
CA SER A 468 19.38 21.85 -15.76
C SER A 468 20.00 20.45 -15.96
N LYS A 469 19.24 19.37 -15.77
CA LYS A 469 19.71 18.00 -16.07
C LYS A 469 19.97 17.80 -17.56
N ILE A 470 19.09 18.33 -18.41
CA ILE A 470 19.29 18.27 -19.88
C ILE A 470 20.55 19.01 -20.26
N GLU A 471 20.71 20.22 -19.75
CA GLU A 471 21.87 21.07 -19.99
C GLU A 471 23.17 20.40 -19.54
N PHE A 472 23.18 19.83 -18.33
CA PHE A 472 24.32 19.09 -17.80
C PHE A 472 24.70 17.89 -18.69
N GLU A 473 23.73 17.08 -19.08
CA GLU A 473 23.97 15.91 -19.93
C GLU A 473 24.51 16.30 -21.32
N ILE A 474 23.95 17.35 -21.92
CA ILE A 474 24.40 17.85 -23.24
C ILE A 474 25.79 18.42 -23.13
N LYS A 475 26.07 19.31 -22.15
CA LYS A 475 27.39 19.87 -21.93
C LYS A 475 28.45 18.80 -21.66
N LYS A 476 28.13 17.79 -20.85
CA LYS A 476 29.00 16.63 -20.58
C LYS A 476 29.36 15.89 -21.88
N LYS A 477 28.37 15.56 -22.70
CA LYS A 477 28.61 14.89 -24.00
C LYS A 477 29.48 15.73 -24.94
N PHE A 478 29.27 17.05 -24.96
CA PHE A 478 30.08 17.96 -25.76
C PHE A 478 31.54 18.07 -25.28
N ASN A 479 31.73 18.16 -23.95
CA ASN A 479 33.07 18.19 -23.37
C ASN A 479 33.84 16.88 -23.65
N GLU A 480 33.17 15.74 -23.61
CA GLU A 480 33.77 14.45 -23.99
C GLU A 480 34.18 14.44 -25.50
N LEU A 481 33.36 15.04 -26.36
CA LEU A 481 33.66 15.16 -27.78
C LEU A 481 34.78 16.16 -28.04
N LYS A 482 34.84 17.30 -27.31
CA LYS A 482 35.92 18.30 -27.39
C LYS A 482 37.25 17.63 -27.00
N LYS A 483 37.33 16.96 -25.87
CA LYS A 483 38.51 16.18 -25.42
C LYS A 483 38.99 15.12 -26.44
N LYS A 484 38.08 14.47 -27.16
CA LYS A 484 38.42 13.49 -28.20
C LYS A 484 38.95 14.16 -29.47
N LYS A 485 38.49 15.37 -29.80
CA LYS A 485 39.01 16.17 -30.94
C LYS A 485 40.38 16.78 -30.65
N GLU A 486 40.57 17.30 -29.42
CA GLU A 486 41.85 17.89 -28.97
C GLU A 486 43.00 16.86 -28.96
N LYS A 487 42.70 15.60 -28.55
CA LYS A 487 43.67 14.49 -28.64
C LYS A 487 44.09 14.14 -30.08
N LYS A 488 43.33 14.61 -31.09
CA LYS A 488 43.62 14.39 -32.52
C LYS A 488 44.26 15.58 -33.25
N LYS A 489 44.22 16.78 -32.64
CA LYS A 489 44.83 18.01 -33.17
C LYS A 489 46.02 18.38 -32.28
N LYS A 490 47.17 17.76 -32.49
CA LYS A 490 48.45 18.41 -32.19
C LYS A 490 48.82 19.11 -33.47
N ASP A 491 48.94 20.47 -33.40
CA ASP A 491 49.32 21.42 -34.45
C ASP A 491 48.16 21.97 -35.29
N LYS A 492 47.70 23.20 -34.95
CA LYS A 492 47.40 24.32 -35.85
C LYS A 492 46.63 25.48 -35.14
N ASP A 493 47.18 26.65 -35.31
CA ASP A 493 46.71 28.05 -35.25
C ASP A 493 45.51 28.51 -34.37
N ASN A 494 45.78 29.54 -33.53
CA ASN A 494 44.91 30.03 -32.44
C ASN A 494 43.72 30.95 -32.86
N GLU A 495 43.77 31.62 -33.99
CA GLU A 495 42.74 32.63 -34.35
C GLU A 495 41.38 32.01 -34.82
N LYS A 496 41.36 30.80 -35.35
CA LYS A 496 40.12 30.09 -35.71
C LYS A 496 39.41 29.44 -34.54
N ALA A 497 40.01 29.45 -33.35
CA ALA A 497 39.48 28.71 -32.21
C ALA A 497 38.29 29.42 -31.51
N GLU A 498 38.28 30.77 -31.49
CA GLU A 498 37.20 31.53 -30.83
C GLU A 498 35.88 31.50 -31.61
N ASP A 499 35.92 31.55 -32.92
CA ASP A 499 34.70 31.49 -33.74
C ASP A 499 34.12 30.06 -33.77
N GLU A 500 34.96 29.01 -33.77
CA GLU A 500 34.51 27.61 -33.61
C GLU A 500 33.90 27.38 -32.24
N GLU A 501 34.36 28.05 -31.18
CA GLU A 501 33.82 27.93 -29.82
C GLU A 501 32.45 28.62 -29.68
N LYS A 502 32.27 29.82 -30.26
CA LYS A 502 30.97 30.52 -30.30
C LYS A 502 29.93 29.73 -31.07
N GLU A 503 30.26 29.21 -32.24
CA GLU A 503 29.37 28.37 -33.03
C GLU A 503 29.00 27.06 -32.28
N MET A 504 29.95 26.51 -31.51
CA MET A 504 29.73 25.33 -30.71
C MET A 504 28.77 25.59 -29.53
N ILE A 505 28.90 26.73 -28.85
CA ILE A 505 28.00 27.15 -27.76
C ILE A 505 26.59 27.36 -28.30
N GLU A 506 26.44 27.99 -29.46
CA GLU A 506 25.12 28.17 -30.09
C GLU A 506 24.47 26.84 -30.46
N LYS A 507 25.22 25.88 -30.99
CA LYS A 507 24.74 24.53 -31.29
C LYS A 507 24.31 23.78 -30.00
N ILE A 508 25.04 23.95 -28.89
CA ILE A 508 24.69 23.39 -27.58
C ILE A 508 23.35 23.97 -27.10
N ASN A 509 23.23 25.30 -27.10
CA ASN A 509 22.02 25.98 -26.62
C ASN A 509 20.79 25.59 -27.45
N LYS A 510 20.90 25.57 -28.77
CA LYS A 510 19.83 25.14 -29.66
C LYS A 510 19.42 23.67 -29.41
N LYS A 511 20.39 22.82 -29.09
CA LYS A 511 20.12 21.42 -28.76
C LYS A 511 19.42 21.28 -27.41
N ILE A 512 19.82 22.08 -26.41
CA ILE A 512 19.15 22.12 -25.08
C ILE A 512 17.68 22.55 -25.24
N GLU A 513 17.44 23.61 -26.01
CA GLU A 513 16.09 24.11 -26.26
C GLU A 513 15.22 23.08 -26.97
N ASN A 514 15.74 22.46 -28.04
CA ASN A 514 15.00 21.46 -28.79
C ASN A 514 14.68 20.23 -27.91
N GLU A 515 15.66 19.68 -27.18
CA GLU A 515 15.44 18.53 -26.32
C GLU A 515 14.50 18.84 -25.15
N THR A 516 14.58 20.06 -24.59
CA THR A 516 13.65 20.54 -23.56
C THR A 516 12.23 20.63 -24.11
N LYS A 517 12.05 21.19 -25.31
CA LYS A 517 10.76 21.29 -26.00
C LYS A 517 10.15 19.92 -26.29
N GLU A 518 10.96 18.99 -26.81
CA GLU A 518 10.50 17.62 -27.09
C GLU A 518 10.06 16.90 -25.82
N LYS A 519 10.84 16.98 -24.74
CA LYS A 519 10.49 16.36 -23.46
C LYS A 519 9.23 16.98 -22.84
N ASN A 520 9.05 18.31 -22.95
CA ASN A 520 7.80 18.95 -22.51
C ASN A 520 6.60 18.49 -23.33
N GLN A 521 6.70 18.39 -24.64
CA GLN A 521 5.62 17.88 -25.49
C GLN A 521 5.27 16.42 -25.16
N GLU A 522 6.28 15.58 -24.89
CA GLU A 522 6.04 14.21 -24.45
C GLU A 522 5.35 14.16 -23.08
N ARG A 523 5.79 15.01 -22.16
CA ARG A 523 5.16 15.15 -20.84
C ARG A 523 3.69 15.56 -20.95
N ASP A 524 3.38 16.58 -21.76
CA ASP A 524 2.00 17.07 -21.96
C ASP A 524 1.11 15.97 -22.58
N LYS A 525 1.62 15.19 -23.52
CA LYS A 525 0.93 14.02 -24.05
C LYS A 525 0.61 12.99 -22.95
N ARG A 526 1.54 12.75 -22.02
CA ARG A 526 1.31 11.83 -20.90
C ARG A 526 0.25 12.38 -19.95
N ILE A 527 0.25 13.67 -19.64
CA ILE A 527 -0.76 14.34 -18.80
C ILE A 527 -2.15 14.22 -19.45
N ASN A 528 -2.27 14.53 -20.74
CA ASN A 528 -3.52 14.38 -21.46
C ASN A 528 -4.04 12.93 -21.47
N ASN A 529 -3.15 11.95 -21.58
CA ASN A 529 -3.52 10.54 -21.47
C ASN A 529 -4.03 10.18 -20.06
N ILE A 530 -3.45 10.75 -19.01
CA ILE A 530 -3.91 10.57 -17.63
C ILE A 530 -5.31 11.15 -17.45
N ILE A 531 -5.58 12.36 -17.96
CA ILE A 531 -6.90 13.01 -17.94
C ILE A 531 -7.94 12.15 -18.69
N ASN A 532 -7.63 11.74 -19.91
CA ASN A 532 -8.52 10.91 -20.70
C ASN A 532 -8.81 9.56 -20.02
N LYS A 533 -7.80 8.95 -19.39
CA LYS A 533 -7.97 7.72 -18.63
C LYS A 533 -8.84 7.93 -17.39
N MET A 534 -8.69 9.06 -16.69
CA MET A 534 -9.55 9.43 -15.56
C MET A 534 -11.02 9.54 -16.02
N LYS A 535 -11.29 10.28 -17.09
CA LYS A 535 -12.65 10.44 -17.67
C LYS A 535 -13.24 9.08 -18.10
N SER A 536 -12.47 8.26 -18.81
CA SER A 536 -12.91 6.92 -19.25
C SER A 536 -13.22 5.99 -18.09
N GLU A 537 -12.36 5.91 -17.09
CA GLU A 537 -12.58 5.07 -15.91
C GLU A 537 -13.76 5.54 -15.06
N SER A 538 -14.00 6.86 -15.00
CA SER A 538 -15.15 7.43 -14.30
C SER A 538 -16.46 7.12 -15.06
N LYS A 539 -16.44 7.18 -16.39
CA LYS A 539 -17.58 6.77 -17.22
C LYS A 539 -17.92 5.28 -17.02
N THR A 540 -16.90 4.43 -16.84
CA THR A 540 -17.14 3.00 -16.57
C THR A 540 -17.91 2.79 -15.26
N LEU A 541 -17.66 3.63 -14.22
CA LEU A 541 -18.42 3.55 -12.96
C LEU A 541 -19.91 3.79 -13.15
N LEU A 542 -20.29 4.65 -14.09
CA LEU A 542 -21.69 5.01 -14.37
C LEU A 542 -22.47 3.87 -15.04
N ASN A 543 -21.78 2.93 -15.68
CA ASN A 543 -22.42 1.75 -16.25
C ASN A 543 -23.03 0.83 -15.17
N GLU A 544 -22.53 0.94 -13.94
CA GLU A 544 -23.05 0.19 -12.79
C GLU A 544 -24.43 0.70 -12.35
N VAL A 545 -24.75 1.98 -12.56
CA VAL A 545 -26.02 2.62 -12.21
C VAL A 545 -26.54 3.47 -13.39
N PRO A 546 -27.15 2.85 -14.42
CA PRO A 546 -27.55 3.56 -15.63
C PRO A 546 -28.55 4.71 -15.41
N LYS A 547 -29.37 4.63 -14.35
CA LYS A 547 -30.36 5.68 -14.00
C LYS A 547 -29.84 6.66 -12.95
N SER A 548 -28.56 6.68 -12.70
CA SER A 548 -27.92 7.62 -11.77
C SER A 548 -28.13 9.07 -12.19
N LYS A 549 -28.22 10.00 -11.22
CA LYS A 549 -28.27 11.44 -11.49
C LYS A 549 -27.07 11.91 -12.31
N PHE A 550 -25.90 11.31 -12.14
CA PHE A 550 -24.70 11.65 -12.91
C PHE A 550 -24.78 11.22 -14.39
N ASN A 551 -25.59 10.21 -14.73
CA ASN A 551 -25.87 9.86 -16.11
C ASN A 551 -26.97 10.74 -16.74
N ASN A 552 -27.93 11.17 -15.93
CA ASN A 552 -29.08 11.94 -16.37
C ASN A 552 -28.77 13.44 -16.49
N ASP A 553 -27.82 13.94 -15.69
CA ASP A 553 -27.36 15.33 -15.69
C ASP A 553 -25.95 15.44 -16.29
N LYS A 554 -25.91 15.79 -17.59
CA LYS A 554 -24.64 15.91 -18.33
C LYS A 554 -23.79 17.08 -17.85
N ASP A 555 -24.41 18.15 -17.34
CA ASP A 555 -23.70 19.33 -16.88
C ASP A 555 -23.04 19.04 -15.53
N LEU A 556 -23.72 18.35 -14.64
CA LEU A 556 -23.16 17.87 -13.38
C LEU A 556 -21.94 16.95 -13.63
N LEU A 557 -22.08 15.97 -14.53
CA LEU A 557 -20.99 15.07 -14.86
C LEU A 557 -19.80 15.80 -15.48
N LYS A 558 -20.06 16.78 -16.33
CA LYS A 558 -19.03 17.63 -16.92
C LYS A 558 -18.30 18.43 -15.85
N GLU A 559 -19.00 19.00 -14.87
CA GLU A 559 -18.41 19.73 -13.76
C GLU A 559 -17.40 18.84 -13.00
N TYR A 560 -17.75 17.59 -12.69
CA TYR A 560 -16.82 16.64 -12.07
C TYR A 560 -15.60 16.37 -12.94
N TYR A 561 -15.77 16.17 -14.23
CA TYR A 561 -14.65 15.94 -15.15
C TYR A 561 -13.73 17.15 -15.25
N ASP A 562 -14.30 18.34 -15.36
CA ASP A 562 -13.54 19.59 -15.42
C ASP A 562 -12.79 19.84 -14.10
N PHE A 563 -13.41 19.53 -12.97
CA PHE A 563 -12.75 19.61 -11.66
C PHE A 563 -11.60 18.59 -11.54
N GLY A 564 -11.81 17.34 -11.96
CA GLY A 564 -10.77 16.32 -11.97
C GLY A 564 -9.58 16.69 -12.87
N GLU A 565 -9.85 17.27 -14.04
CA GLU A 565 -8.83 17.80 -14.96
C GLU A 565 -8.07 18.98 -14.34
N TYR A 566 -8.79 19.89 -13.66
CA TYR A 566 -8.19 20.99 -12.91
C TYR A 566 -7.21 20.49 -11.85
N LEU A 567 -7.56 19.48 -11.06
CA LEU A 567 -6.67 18.89 -10.05
C LEU A 567 -5.43 18.23 -10.66
N ILE A 568 -5.58 17.51 -11.77
CA ILE A 568 -4.45 16.87 -12.46
C ILE A 568 -3.51 17.94 -13.02
N ASN A 569 -4.05 19.01 -13.61
CA ASN A 569 -3.26 20.11 -14.13
C ASN A 569 -2.57 20.92 -13.03
N TYR A 570 -3.21 21.09 -11.85
CA TYR A 570 -2.55 21.65 -10.68
C TYR A 570 -1.34 20.80 -10.28
N ARG A 571 -1.51 19.49 -10.13
CA ARG A 571 -0.43 18.56 -9.80
C ARG A 571 0.69 18.56 -10.85
N ALA A 572 0.37 18.81 -12.10
CA ALA A 572 1.37 18.91 -13.17
C ALA A 572 2.25 20.17 -13.06
N LYS A 573 1.75 21.25 -12.47
CA LYS A 573 2.51 22.49 -12.22
C LYS A 573 3.26 22.44 -10.89
N ASP A 574 2.65 21.81 -9.86
CA ASP A 574 3.25 21.70 -8.53
C ASP A 574 3.65 20.24 -8.23
N LEU A 575 4.91 20.06 -7.87
CA LEU A 575 5.46 18.77 -7.43
C LEU A 575 5.12 18.44 -5.99
N THR A 576 4.64 19.42 -5.21
CA THR A 576 4.34 19.22 -3.81
C THR A 576 3.30 18.11 -3.62
N ASN A 577 3.56 17.21 -2.68
CA ASN A 577 2.68 16.08 -2.39
C ASN A 577 1.68 16.45 -1.29
N TYR A 578 0.44 16.79 -1.67
CA TYR A 578 -0.66 17.06 -0.73
C TYR A 578 -1.56 15.82 -0.52
N PHE A 579 -1.05 14.62 -0.80
CA PHE A 579 -1.88 13.41 -0.74
C PHE A 579 -2.24 13.02 0.69
N ASP A 580 -1.44 13.39 1.66
CA ASP A 580 -1.71 13.10 3.07
C ASP A 580 -2.77 14.04 3.65
N VAL A 581 -2.90 15.26 3.11
CA VAL A 581 -3.95 16.24 3.45
C VAL A 581 -4.95 16.43 2.30
N PHE A 582 -5.27 15.36 1.58
CA PHE A 582 -6.03 15.44 0.33
C PHE A 582 -7.48 15.93 0.54
N ALA A 583 -8.12 15.60 1.65
CA ALA A 583 -9.48 16.01 1.93
C ALA A 583 -9.57 17.54 2.11
N SER A 584 -8.73 18.13 2.97
CA SER A 584 -8.64 19.58 3.16
C SER A 584 -8.18 20.30 1.89
N PHE A 585 -7.27 19.69 1.14
CA PHE A 585 -6.83 20.21 -0.16
C PHE A 585 -7.98 20.27 -1.17
N ILE A 586 -8.81 19.24 -1.27
CA ILE A 586 -9.98 19.21 -2.16
C ILE A 586 -10.98 20.32 -1.84
N GLU A 587 -11.25 20.59 -0.55
CA GLU A 587 -12.16 21.68 -0.15
C GLU A 587 -11.69 23.03 -0.69
N VAL A 588 -10.41 23.36 -0.48
CA VAL A 588 -9.82 24.60 -1.00
C VAL A 588 -9.86 24.65 -2.52
N MET A 589 -9.53 23.55 -3.19
CA MET A 589 -9.50 23.51 -4.63
C MET A 589 -10.91 23.58 -5.27
N LYS A 590 -11.95 23.05 -4.61
CA LYS A 590 -13.34 23.23 -5.03
C LYS A 590 -13.75 24.71 -5.04
N GLU A 591 -13.40 25.45 -3.99
CA GLU A 591 -13.66 26.90 -3.92
C GLU A 591 -12.96 27.67 -5.05
N LYS A 592 -11.68 27.40 -5.27
CA LYS A 592 -10.91 28.04 -6.33
C LYS A 592 -11.42 27.69 -7.74
N PHE A 593 -11.83 26.46 -7.95
CA PHE A 593 -12.43 26.01 -9.21
C PHE A 593 -13.76 26.72 -9.48
N LYS A 594 -14.66 26.80 -8.48
CA LYS A 594 -15.93 27.53 -8.59
C LYS A 594 -15.72 29.01 -8.88
N ALA A 595 -14.72 29.63 -8.24
CA ALA A 595 -14.34 31.02 -8.48
C ALA A 595 -13.59 31.22 -9.82
N LYS A 596 -13.37 30.17 -10.61
CA LYS A 596 -12.62 30.19 -11.89
C LYS A 596 -11.21 30.78 -11.74
N VAL A 597 -10.55 30.53 -10.61
CA VAL A 597 -9.19 30.99 -10.34
C VAL A 597 -8.21 30.19 -11.20
N GLU A 598 -7.37 30.91 -11.96
CA GLU A 598 -6.35 30.27 -12.79
C GLU A 598 -5.24 29.65 -11.91
N ILE A 599 -4.75 28.49 -12.33
CA ILE A 599 -3.62 27.82 -11.68
C ILE A 599 -2.33 28.54 -12.08
N ASN A 600 -1.77 29.29 -11.15
CA ASN A 600 -0.52 30.01 -11.30
C ASN A 600 0.33 29.89 -10.03
N ASP A 601 1.54 30.43 -10.07
CA ASP A 601 2.50 30.33 -8.95
C ASP A 601 2.00 31.01 -7.67
N LEU A 602 1.17 32.06 -7.78
CA LEU A 602 0.57 32.71 -6.60
C LEU A 602 -0.39 31.77 -5.89
N LEU A 603 -1.29 31.13 -6.63
CA LEU A 603 -2.21 30.13 -6.08
C LEU A 603 -1.43 28.96 -5.46
N ILE A 604 -0.43 28.45 -6.15
CA ILE A 604 0.42 27.35 -5.66
C ILE A 604 1.09 27.74 -4.33
N ASN A 605 1.64 28.94 -4.23
CA ASN A 605 2.28 29.43 -3.02
C ASN A 605 1.27 29.69 -1.88
N GLU A 606 0.08 30.20 -2.18
CA GLU A 606 -1.02 30.34 -1.20
C GLU A 606 -1.41 28.98 -0.60
N ILE A 607 -1.63 27.99 -1.44
CA ILE A 607 -2.00 26.63 -1.01
C ILE A 607 -0.87 26.00 -0.20
N ARG A 608 0.38 26.14 -0.67
CA ARG A 608 1.56 25.62 0.05
C ARG A 608 1.63 26.18 1.47
N LYS A 609 1.55 27.48 1.64
CA LYS A 609 1.54 28.12 2.97
C LYS A 609 0.44 27.59 3.88
N LYS A 610 -0.75 27.36 3.33
CA LYS A 610 -1.89 26.83 4.11
C LYS A 610 -1.63 25.44 4.67
N PHE A 611 -0.88 24.59 3.96
CA PHE A 611 -0.62 23.21 4.36
C PHE A 611 0.80 22.94 4.88
N GLU A 612 1.65 23.96 4.99
CA GLU A 612 3.05 23.82 5.39
C GLU A 612 3.25 23.05 6.70
N GLY A 613 2.44 23.28 7.70
CA GLY A 613 2.50 22.59 9.00
C GLY A 613 1.84 21.19 9.03
N LEU A 614 1.13 20.80 7.96
CA LEU A 614 0.39 19.54 7.89
C LEU A 614 1.14 18.46 7.11
N ILE A 615 2.12 18.86 6.29
CA ILE A 615 2.92 17.95 5.48
C ILE A 615 4.27 17.77 6.18
N SER A 616 4.74 16.53 6.34
CA SER A 616 6.03 16.27 6.97
C SER A 616 7.18 16.65 6.04
N ASP A 617 8.27 17.23 6.60
CA ASP A 617 9.47 17.60 5.84
C ASP A 617 10.12 16.42 5.10
N ASN A 618 9.82 15.19 5.51
CA ASN A 618 10.30 13.97 4.87
C ASN A 618 9.66 13.69 3.50
N ASP A 619 8.52 14.30 3.21
CA ASP A 619 7.82 14.14 1.92
C ASP A 619 8.44 15.00 0.81
N PHE A 620 9.32 15.95 1.18
CA PHE A 620 10.02 16.85 0.25
C PHE A 620 11.44 16.40 -0.13
N LYS A 621 11.99 15.41 0.57
CA LYS A 621 13.24 14.79 0.14
C LYS A 621 12.91 13.77 -0.94
N GLU A 622 12.96 14.24 -2.19
CA GLU A 622 13.07 13.34 -3.33
C GLU A 622 14.23 12.36 -3.06
N GLU A 623 13.99 11.09 -3.33
CA GLU A 623 15.05 10.08 -3.49
C GLU A 623 15.88 10.43 -4.76
N GLY A 624 16.49 11.60 -4.76
CA GLY A 624 17.34 12.13 -5.79
C GLY A 624 18.54 12.83 -5.17
N ASP A 625 19.71 12.30 -5.44
CA ASP A 625 21.03 12.89 -5.25
C ASP A 625 21.76 12.69 -3.91
N GLU A 626 21.87 11.43 -3.42
CA GLU A 626 23.05 11.08 -2.60
C GLU A 626 24.13 10.29 -3.36
N ASP A 627 23.92 9.98 -4.65
CA ASP A 627 24.94 9.25 -5.44
C ASP A 627 25.79 10.15 -6.38
N ALA A 628 25.81 11.48 -6.16
CA ALA A 628 26.57 12.41 -7.01
C ALA A 628 27.71 13.15 -6.28
N LYS A 629 28.12 12.67 -5.10
CA LYS A 629 29.34 13.15 -4.44
C LYS A 629 30.12 11.98 -3.86
N GLU A 630 30.79 11.25 -4.74
CA GLU A 630 32.11 10.62 -4.59
C GLU A 630 32.67 10.23 -5.95
#